data_a04b70ea18bd7e737a7c135cbd0e66e7
#
_entry.id   a04b70ea18bd7e737a7c135cbd0e66e7
#
_cell.length_a   1.000
_cell.length_b   1.000
_cell.length_c   1.000
_cell.angle_alpha   90.00
_cell.angle_beta   90.00
_cell.angle_gamma   90.00
#
_symmetry.space_group_name_H-M   'P 1'
#
loop_
_entity.id
_entity.type
_entity.pdbx_description
1 polymer ?
#
loop_
_entity_poly.entity_id
_entity_poly.type
_entity_poly.pdbx_seq_one_letter_code
_entity_poly.pdbx_strand_id
1 'polypeptide(L)'
;MKRFFRVQSPARLISLGFAATILLGSALLMLPCSVRDDAELKYIDALYTSTSAVCVTGLIAVDAGDTFTPFGQVILALLIQIGGLGITSIGAGIMLAMGKKIDLKSRRLIQEASNLDSNRGTVRFIRSVLRTTLIFELTGAILSFFVFVQDYPPLRAMGISLFHSVAAFNNSGFDILGNYQNLIPYQNSVMLNLTTCGLIFFGGIGFLVIREMAQHKLKWRKYSMHAKVVLSVSGALILAGTLLLRATEDISWLGALFHSVSARTAGFSTYPLKAFSNAGLLVLTALMFIGASPGSTGGGIKTSTFLVLIQGVKAAATNQSEKAFHNAIPRDAFRKAAVITLLAMAVVALGTWGMALLEPQVPLMDALFEVTSAFGTVGLSTGITPNLGIGAKLLSILIMYIGRLGPLTVASLWYFSRGERISYPEGNLSIG
;
A
#
# COMPACT_ATOMS: atom_id res chain seq x y z
N MET A 1 17.82 -22.31 -16.19
CA MET A 1 17.49 -21.20 -15.27
C MET A 1 18.33 -19.94 -15.48
N LYS A 2 19.67 -19.92 -15.42
CA LYS A 2 20.47 -18.67 -15.58
C LYS A 2 20.25 -17.90 -16.88
N ARG A 3 19.93 -18.56 -18.00
CA ARG A 3 19.69 -17.93 -19.31
C ARG A 3 18.31 -17.25 -19.37
N PHE A 4 17.28 -17.79 -18.72
CA PHE A 4 15.93 -17.23 -18.61
C PHE A 4 15.95 -15.88 -17.85
N PHE A 5 16.66 -15.80 -16.72
CA PHE A 5 16.78 -14.58 -15.94
C PHE A 5 17.62 -13.46 -16.59
N ARG A 6 18.43 -13.77 -17.60
CA ARG A 6 19.28 -12.78 -18.30
C ARG A 6 18.52 -11.90 -19.29
N VAL A 7 17.40 -12.38 -19.82
CA VAL A 7 16.64 -11.75 -20.92
C VAL A 7 15.41 -10.97 -20.44
N GLN A 8 15.00 -11.14 -19.15
CA GLN A 8 13.78 -10.53 -18.62
C GLN A 8 13.99 -9.07 -18.21
N SER A 9 12.95 -8.23 -18.47
CA SER A 9 12.94 -6.84 -17.98
C SER A 9 12.88 -6.81 -16.45
N PRO A 10 13.40 -5.74 -15.80
CA PRO A 10 13.31 -5.59 -14.36
C PRO A 10 11.88 -5.67 -13.82
N ALA A 11 10.91 -5.06 -14.52
CA ALA A 11 9.49 -5.13 -14.16
C ALA A 11 8.96 -6.57 -14.09
N ARG A 12 9.34 -7.43 -15.08
CA ARG A 12 8.97 -8.86 -15.07
C ARG A 12 9.60 -9.61 -13.90
N LEU A 13 10.86 -9.34 -13.60
CA LEU A 13 11.54 -10.00 -12.47
C LEU A 13 10.91 -9.62 -11.13
N ILE A 14 10.53 -8.37 -10.96
CA ILE A 14 9.82 -7.89 -9.76
C ILE A 14 8.45 -8.57 -9.67
N SER A 15 7.67 -8.56 -10.74
CA SER A 15 6.35 -9.20 -10.81
C SER A 15 6.43 -10.71 -10.48
N LEU A 16 7.33 -11.44 -11.13
CA LEU A 16 7.53 -12.87 -10.84
C LEU A 16 7.97 -13.12 -9.39
N GLY A 17 8.79 -12.23 -8.83
CA GLY A 17 9.20 -12.29 -7.43
C GLY A 17 7.99 -12.16 -6.49
N PHE A 18 7.11 -11.18 -6.72
CA PHE A 18 5.87 -11.04 -5.95
C PHE A 18 4.97 -12.28 -6.06
N ALA A 19 4.74 -12.79 -7.28
CA ALA A 19 3.94 -13.99 -7.49
C ALA A 19 4.52 -15.21 -6.78
N ALA A 20 5.84 -15.42 -6.88
CA ALA A 20 6.52 -16.52 -6.19
C ALA A 20 6.43 -16.39 -4.66
N THR A 21 6.56 -15.17 -4.11
CA THR A 21 6.42 -14.95 -2.67
C THR A 21 4.99 -15.20 -2.19
N ILE A 22 3.98 -14.81 -2.97
CA ILE A 22 2.57 -15.07 -2.67
C ILE A 22 2.30 -16.58 -2.63
N LEU A 23 2.74 -17.32 -3.65
CA LEU A 23 2.54 -18.77 -3.72
C LEU A 23 3.30 -19.51 -2.59
N LEU A 24 4.53 -19.11 -2.31
CA LEU A 24 5.29 -19.68 -1.20
C LEU A 24 4.64 -19.34 0.15
N GLY A 25 4.18 -18.10 0.32
CA GLY A 25 3.48 -17.67 1.53
C GLY A 25 2.18 -18.43 1.75
N SER A 26 1.37 -18.63 0.69
CA SER A 26 0.13 -19.43 0.81
C SER A 26 0.41 -20.88 1.22
N ALA A 27 1.48 -21.49 0.68
CA ALA A 27 1.87 -22.84 1.08
C ALA A 27 2.37 -22.91 2.54
N LEU A 28 3.12 -21.90 3.00
CA LEU A 28 3.58 -21.82 4.39
C LEU A 28 2.42 -21.59 5.38
N LEU A 29 1.43 -20.77 5.01
CA LEU A 29 0.25 -20.55 5.85
C LEU A 29 -0.66 -21.78 5.94
N MET A 30 -0.62 -22.71 4.97
CA MET A 30 -1.35 -23.97 4.97
C MET A 30 -0.69 -25.09 5.81
N LEU A 31 0.52 -24.86 6.33
CA LEU A 31 1.17 -25.86 7.16
C LEU A 31 0.34 -26.13 8.43
N PRO A 32 0.23 -27.39 8.88
CA PRO A 32 -0.52 -27.72 10.12
C PRO A 32 -0.04 -26.95 11.35
N CYS A 33 1.25 -26.64 11.43
CA CYS A 33 1.81 -25.82 12.52
C CYS A 33 1.46 -24.32 12.43
N SER A 34 0.96 -23.85 11.27
CA SER A 34 0.57 -22.45 11.06
C SER A 34 -0.90 -22.19 11.38
N VAL A 35 -1.76 -23.21 11.31
CA VAL A 35 -3.20 -23.13 11.51
C VAL A 35 -3.55 -23.71 12.87
N ARG A 36 -4.53 -23.13 13.57
CA ARG A 36 -5.04 -23.68 14.84
C ARG A 36 -5.85 -24.94 14.59
N ASP A 37 -5.85 -25.86 15.53
CA ASP A 37 -6.53 -27.15 15.41
C ASP A 37 -8.05 -27.04 15.26
N ASP A 38 -8.63 -25.93 15.76
CA ASP A 38 -10.07 -25.62 15.73
C ASP A 38 -10.49 -24.77 14.51
N ALA A 39 -9.54 -24.41 13.63
CA ALA A 39 -9.81 -23.57 12.46
C ALA A 39 -9.70 -24.34 11.15
N GLU A 40 -10.71 -24.19 10.28
CA GLU A 40 -10.65 -24.66 8.90
C GLU A 40 -10.13 -23.58 7.96
N LEU A 41 -9.01 -23.83 7.29
CA LEU A 41 -8.43 -22.93 6.29
C LEU A 41 -8.49 -23.58 4.91
N LYS A 42 -9.26 -22.99 3.98
CA LYS A 42 -9.26 -23.40 2.57
C LYS A 42 -8.08 -22.80 1.84
N TYR A 43 -7.56 -23.48 0.82
CA TYR A 43 -6.41 -22.98 0.04
C TYR A 43 -6.67 -21.60 -0.57
N ILE A 44 -7.90 -21.31 -1.04
CA ILE A 44 -8.25 -20.00 -1.57
C ILE A 44 -8.10 -18.88 -0.53
N ASP A 45 -8.43 -19.15 0.73
CA ASP A 45 -8.34 -18.21 1.83
C ASP A 45 -6.87 -17.98 2.25
N ALA A 46 -6.06 -19.05 2.23
CA ALA A 46 -4.62 -18.95 2.43
C ALA A 46 -3.93 -18.15 1.31
N LEU A 47 -4.33 -18.38 0.05
CA LEU A 47 -3.82 -17.64 -1.11
C LEU A 47 -4.25 -16.18 -1.04
N TYR A 48 -5.49 -15.90 -0.65
CA TYR A 48 -6.01 -14.55 -0.45
C TYR A 48 -5.23 -13.81 0.64
N THR A 49 -5.09 -14.42 1.81
CA THR A 49 -4.36 -13.87 2.95
C THR A 49 -2.89 -13.61 2.62
N SER A 50 -2.23 -14.58 1.96
CA SER A 50 -0.85 -14.41 1.49
C SER A 50 -0.73 -13.27 0.48
N THR A 51 -1.68 -13.16 -0.47
CA THR A 51 -1.70 -12.06 -1.45
C THR A 51 -1.89 -10.72 -0.75
N SER A 52 -2.87 -10.64 0.14
CA SER A 52 -3.17 -9.43 0.92
C SER A 52 -1.97 -9.01 1.76
N ALA A 53 -1.27 -9.93 2.40
CA ALA A 53 -0.06 -9.68 3.18
C ALA A 53 1.11 -9.18 2.32
N VAL A 54 1.42 -9.87 1.21
CA VAL A 54 2.55 -9.53 0.32
C VAL A 54 2.25 -8.27 -0.49
N CYS A 55 1.00 -8.03 -0.88
CA CYS A 55 0.60 -6.78 -1.52
C CYS A 55 0.39 -5.66 -0.50
N VAL A 56 0.47 -5.98 0.80
CA VAL A 56 0.29 -5.02 1.91
C VAL A 56 -1.08 -4.35 1.82
N THR A 57 -2.12 -5.14 1.63
CA THR A 57 -3.49 -4.66 1.44
C THR A 57 -4.27 -4.64 2.75
N GLY A 58 -4.34 -5.78 3.47
CA GLY A 58 -5.10 -5.88 4.72
C GLY A 58 -6.55 -6.31 4.57
N LEU A 59 -7.01 -6.65 3.38
CA LEU A 59 -8.29 -7.34 3.22
C LEU A 59 -8.16 -8.77 3.75
N ILE A 60 -9.07 -9.18 4.62
CA ILE A 60 -9.01 -10.43 5.38
C ILE A 60 -10.13 -11.38 4.98
N ALA A 61 -9.75 -12.53 4.38
CA ALA A 61 -10.69 -13.61 4.09
C ALA A 61 -10.99 -14.46 5.33
N VAL A 62 -10.00 -14.58 6.22
CA VAL A 62 -10.09 -15.26 7.52
C VAL A 62 -9.44 -14.40 8.59
N ASP A 63 -9.96 -14.43 9.81
CA ASP A 63 -9.37 -13.69 10.93
C ASP A 63 -7.98 -14.22 11.27
N ALA A 64 -6.98 -13.35 11.30
CA ALA A 64 -5.60 -13.77 11.51
C ALA A 64 -5.31 -14.16 12.97
N GLY A 65 -6.01 -13.56 13.92
CA GLY A 65 -5.91 -13.87 15.36
C GLY A 65 -6.53 -15.21 15.72
N ASP A 66 -7.64 -15.53 15.08
CA ASP A 66 -8.43 -16.76 15.39
C ASP A 66 -7.98 -17.96 14.56
N THR A 67 -7.48 -17.74 13.32
CA THR A 67 -7.10 -18.81 12.41
C THR A 67 -5.66 -19.28 12.59
N PHE A 68 -4.72 -18.33 12.81
CA PHE A 68 -3.30 -18.69 12.79
C PHE A 68 -2.72 -18.86 14.19
N THR A 69 -1.87 -19.88 14.34
CA THR A 69 -1.02 -20.06 15.52
C THR A 69 0.01 -18.91 15.61
N PRO A 70 0.69 -18.73 16.75
CA PRO A 70 1.80 -17.77 16.85
C PRO A 70 2.86 -17.95 15.75
N PHE A 71 3.10 -19.18 15.30
CA PHE A 71 4.00 -19.48 14.18
C PHE A 71 3.45 -18.95 12.84
N GLY A 72 2.16 -19.19 12.55
CA GLY A 72 1.49 -18.66 11.37
C GLY A 72 1.44 -17.12 11.36
N GLN A 73 1.23 -16.50 12.53
CA GLN A 73 1.26 -15.03 12.71
C GLN A 73 2.66 -14.45 12.41
N VAL A 74 3.74 -15.14 12.80
CA VAL A 74 5.12 -14.76 12.44
C VAL A 74 5.33 -14.86 10.93
N ILE A 75 4.86 -15.93 10.28
CA ILE A 75 4.92 -16.04 8.81
C ILE A 75 4.17 -14.87 8.17
N LEU A 76 2.97 -14.55 8.65
CA LEU A 76 2.17 -13.43 8.14
C LEU A 76 2.91 -12.10 8.29
N ALA A 77 3.51 -11.83 9.46
CA ALA A 77 4.33 -10.63 9.69
C ALA A 77 5.53 -10.55 8.73
N LEU A 78 6.20 -11.69 8.46
CA LEU A 78 7.30 -11.75 7.51
C LEU A 78 6.84 -11.48 6.06
N LEU A 79 5.68 -11.98 5.66
CA LEU A 79 5.09 -11.69 4.34
C LEU A 79 4.75 -10.21 4.19
N ILE A 80 4.18 -9.58 5.22
CA ILE A 80 3.93 -8.14 5.28
C ILE A 80 5.24 -7.37 5.15
N GLN A 81 6.27 -7.76 5.89
CA GLN A 81 7.57 -7.10 5.86
C GLN A 81 8.24 -7.20 4.48
N ILE A 82 8.19 -8.38 3.85
CA ILE A 82 8.71 -8.60 2.48
C ILE A 82 7.94 -7.75 1.47
N GLY A 83 6.63 -7.71 1.62
CA GLY A 83 5.74 -6.92 0.76
C GLY A 83 5.98 -5.42 0.88
N GLY A 84 5.99 -4.89 2.10
CA GLY A 84 6.13 -3.46 2.39
C GLY A 84 7.47 -2.87 1.97
N LEU A 85 8.56 -3.49 2.39
CA LEU A 85 9.92 -3.05 2.01
C LEU A 85 10.26 -3.35 0.55
N GLY A 86 9.51 -4.26 -0.08
CA GLY A 86 9.77 -4.77 -1.41
C GLY A 86 10.83 -5.88 -1.43
N ILE A 87 10.56 -6.91 -2.23
CA ILE A 87 11.37 -8.13 -2.34
C ILE A 87 12.83 -7.82 -2.68
N THR A 88 13.05 -6.83 -3.54
CA THR A 88 14.40 -6.43 -3.96
C THR A 88 15.21 -5.81 -2.82
N SER A 89 14.57 -5.02 -1.96
CA SER A 89 15.20 -4.38 -0.80
C SER A 89 15.54 -5.41 0.29
N ILE A 90 14.62 -6.32 0.57
CA ILE A 90 14.85 -7.42 1.53
C ILE A 90 15.94 -8.37 1.03
N GLY A 91 15.88 -8.80 -0.24
CA GLY A 91 16.92 -9.63 -0.83
C GLY A 91 18.30 -9.00 -0.76
N ALA A 92 18.41 -7.70 -1.04
CA ALA A 92 19.63 -6.95 -0.89
C ALA A 92 20.08 -6.82 0.58
N GLY A 93 19.12 -6.63 1.50
CA GLY A 93 19.39 -6.60 2.95
C GLY A 93 20.00 -7.90 3.46
N ILE A 94 19.43 -9.04 3.07
CA ILE A 94 19.97 -10.38 3.40
C ILE A 94 21.38 -10.55 2.83
N MET A 95 21.63 -10.17 1.57
CA MET A 95 22.98 -10.22 0.98
C MET A 95 23.98 -9.38 1.77
N LEU A 96 23.59 -8.18 2.20
CA LEU A 96 24.44 -7.31 3.02
C LEU A 96 24.70 -7.89 4.40
N ALA A 97 23.70 -8.50 5.04
CA ALA A 97 23.86 -9.18 6.33
C ALA A 97 24.83 -10.38 6.25
N MET A 98 24.83 -11.09 5.12
CA MET A 98 25.78 -12.18 4.83
C MET A 98 27.16 -11.68 4.37
N GLY A 99 27.43 -10.36 4.38
CA GLY A 99 28.69 -9.77 3.92
C GLY A 99 28.93 -9.83 2.42
N LYS A 100 27.92 -10.20 1.60
CA LYS A 100 28.04 -10.30 0.15
C LYS A 100 27.90 -8.94 -0.53
N LYS A 101 28.63 -8.73 -1.62
CA LYS A 101 28.51 -7.51 -2.45
C LYS A 101 27.27 -7.59 -3.33
N ILE A 102 26.50 -6.51 -3.41
CA ILE A 102 25.36 -6.38 -4.34
C ILE A 102 25.91 -6.12 -5.74
N ASP A 103 25.60 -7.00 -6.69
CA ASP A 103 25.99 -6.90 -8.09
C ASP A 103 25.25 -5.76 -8.84
N LEU A 104 25.72 -5.40 -10.02
CA LEU A 104 25.16 -4.29 -10.81
C LEU A 104 23.70 -4.58 -11.24
N LYS A 105 23.35 -5.84 -11.49
CA LYS A 105 21.99 -6.22 -11.88
C LYS A 105 21.01 -6.01 -10.72
N SER A 106 21.36 -6.48 -9.54
CA SER A 106 20.55 -6.26 -8.33
C SER A 106 20.40 -4.77 -8.00
N ARG A 107 21.46 -3.95 -8.20
CA ARG A 107 21.36 -2.48 -8.02
C ARG A 107 20.37 -1.83 -8.98
N ARG A 108 20.33 -2.28 -10.25
CA ARG A 108 19.33 -1.79 -11.24
C ARG A 108 17.90 -2.18 -10.83
N LEU A 109 17.71 -3.42 -10.36
CA LEU A 109 16.38 -3.86 -9.87
C LEU A 109 15.92 -3.02 -8.68
N ILE A 110 16.82 -2.73 -7.74
CA ILE A 110 16.50 -1.88 -6.58
C ILE A 110 16.19 -0.45 -7.02
N GLN A 111 16.99 0.10 -7.95
CA GLN A 111 16.78 1.43 -8.51
C GLN A 111 15.37 1.55 -9.10
N GLU A 112 14.96 0.59 -9.92
CA GLU A 112 13.64 0.59 -10.57
C GLU A 112 12.51 0.38 -9.54
N ALA A 113 12.66 -0.60 -8.64
CA ALA A 113 11.67 -0.86 -7.61
C ALA A 113 11.47 0.31 -6.63
N SER A 114 12.52 1.11 -6.38
CA SER A 114 12.49 2.24 -5.45
C SER A 114 12.39 3.59 -6.14
N ASN A 115 12.23 3.63 -7.47
CA ASN A 115 12.20 4.85 -8.29
C ASN A 115 13.39 5.79 -8.00
N LEU A 116 14.61 5.24 -7.92
CA LEU A 116 15.82 6.03 -7.70
C LEU A 116 16.38 6.56 -9.02
N ASP A 117 16.82 7.81 -9.04
CA ASP A 117 17.40 8.44 -10.24
C ASP A 117 18.75 7.82 -10.68
N SER A 118 19.46 7.19 -9.75
CA SER A 118 20.82 6.68 -9.99
C SER A 118 21.12 5.42 -9.20
N ASN A 119 21.95 4.55 -9.78
CA ASN A 119 22.52 3.37 -9.09
C ASN A 119 23.57 3.71 -8.03
N ARG A 120 24.04 4.97 -7.99
CA ARG A 120 25.04 5.41 -7.01
C ARG A 120 24.41 5.53 -5.63
N GLY A 121 25.01 4.88 -4.63
CA GLY A 121 24.51 4.94 -3.25
C GLY A 121 23.40 3.96 -2.91
N THR A 122 22.99 3.05 -3.80
CA THR A 122 21.93 2.03 -3.57
C THR A 122 22.16 1.23 -2.29
N VAL A 123 23.40 0.78 -2.01
CA VAL A 123 23.74 0.05 -0.77
C VAL A 123 23.49 0.90 0.48
N ARG A 124 23.87 2.18 0.42
CA ARG A 124 23.67 3.13 1.52
C ARG A 124 22.19 3.42 1.72
N PHE A 125 21.44 3.50 0.64
CA PHE A 125 19.97 3.64 0.66
C PHE A 125 19.30 2.44 1.32
N ILE A 126 19.61 1.19 0.91
CA ILE A 126 19.04 -0.02 1.51
C ILE A 126 19.34 -0.10 3.01
N ARG A 127 20.58 0.19 3.43
CA ARG A 127 20.93 0.22 4.85
C ARG A 127 20.12 1.29 5.61
N SER A 128 19.87 2.43 4.99
CA SER A 128 19.02 3.48 5.57
C SER A 128 17.57 3.01 5.69
N VAL A 129 17.01 2.38 4.66
CA VAL A 129 15.66 1.79 4.67
C VAL A 129 15.51 0.83 5.85
N LEU A 130 16.37 -0.20 5.93
CA LEU A 130 16.28 -1.21 6.99
C LEU A 130 16.44 -0.61 8.39
N ARG A 131 17.39 0.34 8.57
CA ARG A 131 17.57 1.01 9.87
C ARG A 131 16.36 1.85 10.25
N THR A 132 15.81 2.61 9.30
CA THR A 132 14.64 3.45 9.53
C THR A 132 13.42 2.61 9.89
N THR A 133 13.16 1.54 9.14
CA THR A 133 12.09 0.59 9.43
C THR A 133 12.21 0.03 10.84
N LEU A 134 13.38 -0.49 11.20
CA LEU A 134 13.60 -1.06 12.54
C LEU A 134 13.35 -0.04 13.66
N ILE A 135 13.80 1.21 13.48
CA ILE A 135 13.59 2.28 14.49
C ILE A 135 12.09 2.56 14.66
N PHE A 136 11.34 2.75 13.56
CA PHE A 136 9.91 3.03 13.65
C PHE A 136 9.12 1.84 14.21
N GLU A 137 9.42 0.62 13.75
CA GLU A 137 8.74 -0.59 14.20
C GLU A 137 9.00 -0.85 15.70
N LEU A 138 10.23 -0.72 16.17
CA LEU A 138 10.54 -0.87 17.60
C LEU A 138 9.88 0.23 18.45
N THR A 139 9.92 1.47 17.98
CA THR A 139 9.27 2.59 18.70
C THR A 139 7.75 2.37 18.76
N GLY A 140 7.14 1.99 17.64
CA GLY A 140 5.71 1.68 17.59
C GLY A 140 5.32 0.49 18.47
N ALA A 141 6.13 -0.56 18.49
CA ALA A 141 5.89 -1.73 19.33
C ALA A 141 5.96 -1.37 20.82
N ILE A 142 6.94 -0.57 21.26
CA ILE A 142 7.06 -0.11 22.64
C ILE A 142 5.84 0.73 23.03
N LEU A 143 5.43 1.71 22.21
CA LEU A 143 4.28 2.57 22.52
C LEU A 143 2.97 1.78 22.54
N SER A 144 2.76 0.87 21.59
CA SER A 144 1.56 0.02 21.55
C SER A 144 1.52 -0.98 22.70
N PHE A 145 2.68 -1.45 23.20
CA PHE A 145 2.77 -2.37 24.32
C PHE A 145 2.15 -1.79 25.59
N PHE A 146 2.36 -0.51 25.89
CA PHE A 146 1.76 0.14 27.06
C PHE A 146 0.23 0.18 27.03
N VAL A 147 -0.36 0.05 25.86
CA VAL A 147 -1.82 -0.05 25.72
C VAL A 147 -2.26 -1.51 25.81
N PHE A 148 -1.67 -2.40 24.99
CA PHE A 148 -2.12 -3.80 24.95
C PHE A 148 -1.84 -4.59 26.23
N VAL A 149 -0.84 -4.21 27.03
CA VAL A 149 -0.55 -4.88 28.32
C VAL A 149 -1.65 -4.68 29.37
N GLN A 150 -2.55 -3.72 29.16
CA GLN A 150 -3.69 -3.48 30.05
C GLN A 150 -4.79 -4.55 29.88
N ASP A 151 -4.90 -5.11 28.67
CA ASP A 151 -5.96 -6.07 28.32
C ASP A 151 -5.44 -7.51 28.11
N TYR A 152 -4.14 -7.68 27.85
CA TYR A 152 -3.53 -8.98 27.55
C TYR A 152 -2.35 -9.29 28.47
N PRO A 153 -2.09 -10.59 28.76
CA PRO A 153 -0.89 -11.00 29.45
C PRO A 153 0.39 -10.47 28.77
N PRO A 154 1.44 -10.10 29.52
CA PRO A 154 2.61 -9.37 28.98
C PRO A 154 3.25 -10.01 27.75
N LEU A 155 3.40 -11.34 27.71
CA LEU A 155 3.99 -12.05 26.58
C LEU A 155 3.11 -11.94 25.32
N ARG A 156 1.78 -12.08 25.47
CA ARG A 156 0.81 -11.93 24.38
C ARG A 156 0.75 -10.46 23.93
N ALA A 157 0.72 -9.51 24.86
CA ALA A 157 0.75 -8.08 24.55
C ALA A 157 2.01 -7.68 23.75
N MET A 158 3.17 -8.26 24.08
CA MET A 158 4.40 -8.05 23.31
C MET A 158 4.28 -8.58 21.86
N GLY A 159 3.73 -9.78 21.69
CA GLY A 159 3.49 -10.35 20.35
C GLY A 159 2.53 -9.49 19.52
N ILE A 160 1.40 -9.06 20.13
CA ILE A 160 0.42 -8.18 19.47
C ILE A 160 1.06 -6.84 19.10
N SER A 161 1.84 -6.24 20.00
CA SER A 161 2.48 -4.95 19.76
C SER A 161 3.52 -4.98 18.65
N LEU A 162 4.32 -6.04 18.59
CA LEU A 162 5.29 -6.25 17.50
C LEU A 162 4.58 -6.44 16.17
N PHE A 163 3.58 -7.31 16.11
CA PHE A 163 2.79 -7.54 14.92
C PHE A 163 2.11 -6.27 14.44
N HIS A 164 1.42 -5.57 15.35
CA HIS A 164 0.73 -4.31 15.07
C HIS A 164 1.67 -3.25 14.52
N SER A 165 2.84 -3.08 15.13
CA SER A 165 3.82 -2.10 14.68
C SER A 165 4.37 -2.41 13.28
N VAL A 166 4.70 -3.68 13.00
CA VAL A 166 5.09 -4.14 11.66
C VAL A 166 3.98 -3.90 10.66
N ALA A 167 2.75 -4.30 10.99
CA ALA A 167 1.59 -4.12 10.12
C ALA A 167 1.30 -2.64 9.85
N ALA A 168 1.36 -1.77 10.86
CA ALA A 168 1.07 -0.34 10.73
C ALA A 168 2.15 0.41 9.94
N PHE A 169 3.44 0.16 10.20
CA PHE A 169 4.52 0.82 9.46
C PHE A 169 4.57 0.38 7.99
N ASN A 170 4.28 -0.89 7.72
CA ASN A 170 4.18 -1.38 6.35
C ASN A 170 2.84 -1.04 5.68
N ASN A 171 1.92 -0.38 6.36
CA ASN A 171 0.59 -0.01 5.84
C ASN A 171 -0.22 -1.24 5.39
N SER A 172 -0.29 -2.29 6.21
CA SER A 172 -0.93 -3.55 5.80
C SER A 172 -2.30 -3.82 6.38
N GLY A 173 -2.70 -3.12 7.46
CA GLY A 173 -4.04 -3.25 8.06
C GLY A 173 -4.36 -4.54 8.78
N PHE A 174 -3.47 -5.52 8.78
CA PHE A 174 -3.67 -6.75 9.52
C PHE A 174 -3.54 -6.54 11.03
N ASP A 175 -4.39 -7.23 11.78
CA ASP A 175 -4.30 -7.39 13.22
C ASP A 175 -4.38 -8.87 13.61
N ILE A 176 -4.07 -9.18 14.87
CA ILE A 176 -4.15 -10.51 15.47
C ILE A 176 -4.98 -10.49 16.75
N LEU A 177 -5.91 -9.54 16.87
CA LEU A 177 -6.78 -9.39 18.02
C LEU A 177 -7.91 -10.42 18.07
N GLY A 178 -8.33 -10.89 16.88
CA GLY A 178 -9.41 -11.85 16.72
C GLY A 178 -10.79 -11.21 16.52
N ASN A 179 -11.80 -12.04 16.23
CA ASN A 179 -13.20 -11.65 16.04
C ASN A 179 -13.47 -10.58 14.97
N TYR A 180 -12.60 -10.43 13.98
CA TYR A 180 -12.66 -9.38 12.94
C TYR A 180 -12.84 -7.95 13.48
N GLN A 181 -12.44 -7.71 14.73
CA GLN A 181 -12.73 -6.44 15.41
C GLN A 181 -11.75 -5.32 15.10
N ASN A 182 -10.59 -5.64 14.53
CA ASN A 182 -9.51 -4.69 14.26
C ASN A 182 -9.21 -3.81 15.51
N LEU A 183 -9.09 -2.49 15.37
CA LEU A 183 -8.84 -1.56 16.51
C LEU A 183 -10.13 -0.92 17.06
N ILE A 184 -11.32 -1.45 16.74
CA ILE A 184 -12.59 -0.94 17.25
C ILE A 184 -12.63 -0.87 18.80
N PRO A 185 -12.14 -1.87 19.57
CA PRO A 185 -12.10 -1.77 21.02
C PRO A 185 -11.25 -0.61 21.55
N TYR A 186 -10.31 -0.13 20.73
CA TYR A 186 -9.38 0.96 21.07
C TYR A 186 -9.72 2.31 20.45
N GLN A 187 -10.97 2.53 20.00
CA GLN A 187 -11.41 3.77 19.35
C GLN A 187 -11.12 5.03 20.20
N ASN A 188 -11.16 4.93 21.53
CA ASN A 188 -10.93 6.03 22.47
C ASN A 188 -9.48 6.12 22.98
N SER A 189 -8.62 5.16 22.63
CA SER A 189 -7.23 5.16 23.06
C SER A 189 -6.42 6.15 22.24
N VAL A 190 -6.25 7.38 22.74
CA VAL A 190 -5.48 8.43 22.07
C VAL A 190 -4.05 7.98 21.75
N MET A 191 -3.40 7.29 22.70
CA MET A 191 -2.02 6.82 22.55
C MET A 191 -1.89 5.82 21.39
N LEU A 192 -2.75 4.80 21.33
CA LEU A 192 -2.69 3.79 20.26
C LEU A 192 -3.05 4.40 18.91
N ASN A 193 -4.10 5.21 18.85
CA ASN A 193 -4.54 5.85 17.62
C ASN A 193 -3.45 6.76 17.02
N LEU A 194 -2.82 7.61 17.83
CA LEU A 194 -1.76 8.50 17.35
C LEU A 194 -0.48 7.73 16.99
N THR A 195 -0.13 6.69 17.74
CA THR A 195 1.00 5.80 17.40
C THR A 195 0.78 5.13 16.04
N THR A 196 -0.40 4.55 15.84
CA THR A 196 -0.77 3.91 14.58
C THR A 196 -0.78 4.91 13.42
N CYS A 197 -1.42 6.08 13.59
CA CYS A 197 -1.39 7.15 12.58
C CYS A 197 0.03 7.60 12.24
N GLY A 198 0.92 7.70 13.23
CA GLY A 198 2.32 8.05 13.03
C GLY A 198 3.07 6.98 12.22
N LEU A 199 2.91 5.71 12.55
CA LEU A 199 3.52 4.59 11.82
C LEU A 199 3.05 4.57 10.37
N ILE A 200 1.73 4.67 10.14
CA ILE A 200 1.11 4.72 8.81
C ILE A 200 1.64 5.90 7.99
N PHE A 201 1.68 7.09 8.58
CA PHE A 201 2.15 8.29 7.92
C PHE A 201 3.61 8.13 7.47
N PHE A 202 4.50 7.73 8.36
CA PHE A 202 5.92 7.56 8.02
C PHE A 202 6.15 6.40 7.05
N GLY A 203 5.43 5.30 7.15
CA GLY A 203 5.45 4.23 6.14
C GLY A 203 5.00 4.70 4.76
N GLY A 204 3.96 5.56 4.72
CA GLY A 204 3.30 6.04 3.50
C GLY A 204 3.96 7.21 2.77
N ILE A 205 4.85 8.00 3.40
CA ILE A 205 5.49 9.16 2.75
C ILE A 205 6.73 8.82 1.92
N GLY A 206 7.27 7.61 2.09
CA GLY A 206 8.43 7.13 1.32
C GLY A 206 9.79 7.41 1.98
N PHE A 207 10.69 6.43 1.80
CA PHE A 207 12.00 6.43 2.48
C PHE A 207 12.92 7.58 2.07
N LEU A 208 12.80 8.10 0.84
CA LEU A 208 13.57 9.26 0.40
C LEU A 208 13.17 10.52 1.17
N VAL A 209 11.86 10.71 1.38
CA VAL A 209 11.31 11.86 2.11
C VAL A 209 11.70 11.78 3.59
N ILE A 210 11.58 10.60 4.22
CA ILE A 210 12.02 10.39 5.61
C ILE A 210 13.51 10.74 5.76
N ARG A 211 14.34 10.32 4.81
CA ARG A 211 15.76 10.64 4.81
C ARG A 211 16.02 12.15 4.72
N GLU A 212 15.32 12.87 3.85
CA GLU A 212 15.42 14.32 3.75
C GLU A 212 14.96 15.02 5.03
N MET A 213 13.87 14.54 5.65
CA MET A 213 13.40 15.05 6.95
C MET A 213 14.46 14.89 8.03
N ALA A 214 15.11 13.73 8.11
CA ALA A 214 16.18 13.47 9.06
C ALA A 214 17.41 14.37 8.82
N GLN A 215 17.76 14.66 7.55
CA GLN A 215 18.91 15.48 7.17
C GLN A 215 18.66 16.98 7.34
N HIS A 216 17.49 17.47 6.94
CA HIS A 216 17.20 18.91 6.89
C HIS A 216 16.29 19.38 8.02
N LYS A 217 15.78 18.45 8.85
CA LYS A 217 14.87 18.74 9.98
C LYS A 217 13.69 19.62 9.51
N LEU A 218 13.43 20.74 10.17
CA LEU A 218 12.33 21.66 9.84
C LEU A 218 12.69 22.70 8.77
N LYS A 219 13.84 22.60 8.11
CA LYS A 219 14.29 23.59 7.13
C LYS A 219 13.61 23.36 5.77
N TRP A 220 12.31 23.72 5.66
CA TRP A 220 11.46 23.54 4.48
C TRP A 220 12.10 23.97 3.14
N ARG A 221 12.85 25.07 3.15
CA ARG A 221 13.53 25.60 1.94
C ARG A 221 14.56 24.63 1.36
N LYS A 222 15.13 23.73 2.18
CA LYS A 222 16.15 22.76 1.77
C LYS A 222 15.60 21.47 1.22
N TYR A 223 14.28 21.23 1.36
CA TYR A 223 13.64 20.02 0.81
C TYR A 223 13.60 20.07 -0.71
N SER A 224 13.77 18.90 -1.32
CA SER A 224 13.56 18.71 -2.76
C SER A 224 12.10 19.01 -3.14
N MET A 225 11.88 19.28 -4.43
CA MET A 225 10.52 19.42 -4.96
C MET A 225 9.67 18.19 -4.62
N HIS A 226 10.25 16.98 -4.76
CA HIS A 226 9.56 15.72 -4.46
C HIS A 226 9.08 15.65 -3.00
N ALA A 227 9.96 15.95 -2.04
CA ALA A 227 9.60 15.92 -0.62
C ALA A 227 8.53 16.97 -0.27
N LYS A 228 8.63 18.19 -0.85
CA LYS A 228 7.60 19.23 -0.67
C LYS A 228 6.24 18.80 -1.21
N VAL A 229 6.21 18.21 -2.41
CA VAL A 229 4.99 17.66 -3.03
C VAL A 229 4.35 16.60 -2.13
N VAL A 230 5.14 15.60 -1.72
CA VAL A 230 4.65 14.51 -0.89
C VAL A 230 4.07 15.00 0.43
N LEU A 231 4.80 15.84 1.15
CA LEU A 231 4.36 16.33 2.47
C LEU A 231 3.13 17.25 2.35
N SER A 232 3.09 18.16 1.36
CA SER A 232 1.96 19.06 1.17
C SER A 232 0.70 18.32 0.75
N VAL A 233 0.80 17.40 -0.22
CA VAL A 233 -0.36 16.63 -0.70
C VAL A 233 -0.85 15.68 0.38
N SER A 234 0.06 15.00 1.09
CA SER A 234 -0.32 14.11 2.19
C SER A 234 -1.03 14.86 3.31
N GLY A 235 -0.50 16.02 3.73
CA GLY A 235 -1.13 16.85 4.75
C GLY A 235 -2.49 17.39 4.31
N ALA A 236 -2.61 17.86 3.06
CA ALA A 236 -3.88 18.36 2.52
C ALA A 236 -4.95 17.26 2.45
N LEU A 237 -4.59 16.04 2.00
CA LEU A 237 -5.53 14.92 1.93
C LEU A 237 -5.97 14.45 3.32
N ILE A 238 -5.05 14.39 4.29
CA ILE A 238 -5.39 14.03 5.68
C ILE A 238 -6.35 15.07 6.27
N LEU A 239 -6.06 16.35 6.11
CA LEU A 239 -6.92 17.42 6.61
C LEU A 239 -8.30 17.40 5.94
N ALA A 240 -8.34 17.37 4.61
CA ALA A 240 -9.59 17.31 3.86
C ALA A 240 -10.42 16.07 4.22
N GLY A 241 -9.80 14.90 4.27
CA GLY A 241 -10.46 13.65 4.66
C GLY A 241 -11.01 13.70 6.09
N THR A 242 -10.24 14.23 7.03
CA THR A 242 -10.70 14.40 8.42
C THR A 242 -11.92 15.30 8.52
N LEU A 243 -11.90 16.45 7.83
CA LEU A 243 -13.02 17.41 7.83
C LEU A 243 -14.25 16.81 7.15
N LEU A 244 -14.10 16.17 6.00
CA LEU A 244 -15.20 15.54 5.27
C LEU A 244 -15.82 14.38 6.06
N LEU A 245 -15.01 13.49 6.64
CA LEU A 245 -15.50 12.37 7.45
C LEU A 245 -16.22 12.86 8.71
N ARG A 246 -15.73 13.92 9.37
CA ARG A 246 -16.41 14.50 10.53
C ARG A 246 -17.74 15.18 10.15
N ALA A 247 -17.85 15.67 8.91
CA ALA A 247 -19.07 16.28 8.39
C ALA A 247 -20.11 15.25 7.93
N THR A 248 -19.69 14.06 7.48
CA THR A 248 -20.58 13.02 6.94
C THR A 248 -20.94 11.95 7.96
N GLU A 249 -20.11 11.73 8.98
CA GLU A 249 -20.27 10.66 9.95
C GLU A 249 -20.27 11.20 11.39
N ASP A 250 -21.07 10.57 12.25
CA ASP A 250 -21.08 10.89 13.68
C ASP A 250 -20.00 10.12 14.44
N ILE A 251 -18.75 10.45 14.14
CA ILE A 251 -17.55 9.88 14.76
C ILE A 251 -16.72 10.98 15.44
N SER A 252 -15.90 10.60 16.42
CA SER A 252 -15.02 11.57 17.09
C SER A 252 -13.99 12.19 16.13
N TRP A 253 -13.45 13.37 16.47
CA TRP A 253 -12.34 13.97 15.71
C TRP A 253 -11.13 13.06 15.60
N LEU A 254 -10.85 12.27 16.65
CA LEU A 254 -9.79 11.26 16.64
C LEU A 254 -10.10 10.14 15.64
N GLY A 255 -11.36 9.66 15.61
CA GLY A 255 -11.81 8.66 14.65
C GLY A 255 -11.78 9.17 13.21
N ALA A 256 -12.21 10.41 12.96
CA ALA A 256 -12.14 11.02 11.64
C ALA A 256 -10.70 11.17 11.14
N LEU A 257 -9.78 11.64 12.00
CA LEU A 257 -8.36 11.71 11.69
C LEU A 257 -7.79 10.32 11.41
N PHE A 258 -8.12 9.34 12.27
CA PHE A 258 -7.64 7.96 12.13
C PHE A 258 -8.05 7.36 10.78
N HIS A 259 -9.34 7.44 10.42
CA HIS A 259 -9.81 6.90 9.14
C HIS A 259 -9.29 7.66 7.92
N SER A 260 -9.10 8.98 8.04
CA SER A 260 -8.46 9.78 6.98
C SER A 260 -7.01 9.36 6.72
N VAL A 261 -6.26 9.03 7.77
CA VAL A 261 -4.88 8.52 7.65
C VAL A 261 -4.90 7.07 7.17
N SER A 262 -5.76 6.23 7.74
CA SER A 262 -5.85 4.81 7.43
C SER A 262 -6.31 4.54 5.99
N ALA A 263 -7.25 5.32 5.46
CA ALA A 263 -7.71 5.22 4.08
C ALA A 263 -6.59 5.44 3.05
N ARG A 264 -5.47 6.02 3.46
CA ARG A 264 -4.30 6.20 2.61
C ARG A 264 -3.35 5.01 2.70
N THR A 265 -3.87 3.83 2.35
CA THR A 265 -3.17 2.54 2.19
C THR A 265 -2.82 1.80 3.48
N ALA A 266 -3.56 1.95 4.58
CA ALA A 266 -3.21 1.28 5.84
C ALA A 266 -4.21 0.25 6.34
N GLY A 267 -5.51 0.46 6.14
CA GLY A 267 -6.54 -0.57 6.38
C GLY A 267 -6.98 -0.80 7.81
N PHE A 268 -6.41 -0.10 8.79
CA PHE A 268 -6.90 -0.17 10.16
C PHE A 268 -8.20 0.61 10.35
N SER A 269 -9.09 0.08 11.17
CA SER A 269 -10.38 0.70 11.47
C SER A 269 -10.63 0.74 12.98
N THR A 270 -11.11 1.90 13.47
CA THR A 270 -11.55 2.09 14.85
C THR A 270 -13.07 2.21 14.97
N TYR A 271 -13.79 2.21 13.86
CA TYR A 271 -15.24 2.19 13.79
C TYR A 271 -15.71 1.15 12.75
N PRO A 272 -16.87 0.52 12.93
CA PRO A 272 -17.40 -0.45 11.97
C PRO A 272 -17.85 0.27 10.70
N LEU A 273 -17.13 0.07 9.58
CA LEU A 273 -17.40 0.76 8.32
C LEU A 273 -18.75 0.40 7.70
N LYS A 274 -19.33 -0.74 8.06
CA LYS A 274 -20.69 -1.12 7.66
C LYS A 274 -21.75 -0.13 8.16
N ALA A 275 -21.47 0.62 9.22
CA ALA A 275 -22.37 1.61 9.78
C ALA A 275 -22.23 2.99 9.12
N PHE A 276 -21.21 3.19 8.26
CA PHE A 276 -20.98 4.47 7.60
C PHE A 276 -22.03 4.74 6.51
N SER A 277 -22.36 5.98 6.33
CA SER A 277 -23.22 6.44 5.25
C SER A 277 -22.56 6.26 3.87
N ASN A 278 -23.36 6.24 2.80
CA ASN A 278 -22.81 6.22 1.44
C ASN A 278 -21.90 7.43 1.17
N ALA A 279 -22.16 8.58 1.82
CA ALA A 279 -21.31 9.78 1.70
C ALA A 279 -19.94 9.55 2.34
N GLY A 280 -19.88 9.00 3.56
CA GLY A 280 -18.63 8.65 4.22
C GLY A 280 -17.84 7.57 3.47
N LEU A 281 -18.52 6.52 2.98
CA LEU A 281 -17.90 5.50 2.16
C LEU A 281 -17.33 6.08 0.86
N LEU A 282 -18.01 7.04 0.22
CA LEU A 282 -17.51 7.72 -0.97
C LEU A 282 -16.26 8.56 -0.67
N VAL A 283 -16.24 9.28 0.45
CA VAL A 283 -15.05 10.03 0.91
C VAL A 283 -13.87 9.08 1.11
N LEU A 284 -14.07 7.96 1.81
CA LEU A 284 -13.04 6.94 2.01
C LEU A 284 -12.59 6.34 0.67
N THR A 285 -13.52 6.01 -0.24
CA THR A 285 -13.21 5.49 -1.58
C THR A 285 -12.31 6.44 -2.36
N ALA A 286 -12.60 7.73 -2.34
CA ALA A 286 -11.78 8.75 -3.00
C ALA A 286 -10.37 8.85 -2.38
N LEU A 287 -10.26 8.79 -1.04
CA LEU A 287 -8.98 8.78 -0.34
C LEU A 287 -8.18 7.50 -0.62
N MET A 288 -8.84 6.34 -0.68
CA MET A 288 -8.21 5.05 -1.00
C MET A 288 -7.66 5.01 -2.43
N PHE A 289 -8.37 5.63 -3.38
CA PHE A 289 -7.91 5.73 -4.77
C PHE A 289 -6.63 6.55 -4.90
N ILE A 290 -6.48 7.61 -4.08
CA ILE A 290 -5.24 8.41 -3.97
C ILE A 290 -4.36 7.79 -2.89
N GLY A 291 -3.58 6.80 -3.26
CA GLY A 291 -2.76 6.01 -2.34
C GLY A 291 -1.54 6.73 -1.77
N ALA A 292 -0.54 5.94 -1.41
CA ALA A 292 0.69 6.41 -0.78
C ALA A 292 1.64 7.12 -1.75
N SER A 293 2.76 7.64 -1.22
CA SER A 293 3.76 8.37 -1.99
C SER A 293 4.73 7.43 -2.73
N PRO A 294 5.43 7.90 -3.78
CA PRO A 294 6.46 7.09 -4.44
C PRO A 294 7.56 6.64 -3.48
N GLY A 295 8.01 5.39 -3.60
CA GLY A 295 9.05 4.81 -2.74
C GLY A 295 8.62 4.57 -1.29
N SER A 296 7.31 4.45 -1.04
CA SER A 296 6.69 4.07 0.23
C SER A 296 6.29 2.59 0.26
N THR A 297 5.76 2.16 1.39
CA THR A 297 5.25 0.80 1.59
C THR A 297 3.89 0.55 0.92
N GLY A 298 3.06 1.58 0.68
CA GLY A 298 1.70 1.46 0.13
C GLY A 298 1.60 1.45 -1.39
N GLY A 299 0.43 1.07 -1.91
CA GLY A 299 0.09 1.00 -3.34
C GLY A 299 -0.74 2.18 -3.87
N GLY A 300 -1.66 1.94 -4.79
CA GLY A 300 -2.56 2.93 -5.37
C GLY A 300 -1.90 4.01 -6.23
N ILE A 301 -2.70 5.01 -6.67
CA ILE A 301 -2.20 6.17 -7.39
C ILE A 301 -1.36 7.03 -6.45
N LYS A 302 -0.14 7.37 -6.88
CA LYS A 302 0.80 8.09 -6.02
C LYS A 302 0.43 9.57 -5.84
N THR A 303 0.72 10.12 -4.66
CA THR A 303 0.48 11.54 -4.33
C THR A 303 1.10 12.51 -5.34
N SER A 304 2.27 12.17 -5.89
CA SER A 304 2.91 12.94 -6.97
C SER A 304 2.12 12.88 -8.27
N THR A 305 1.57 11.72 -8.64
CA THR A 305 0.70 11.56 -9.82
C THR A 305 -0.54 12.44 -9.69
N PHE A 306 -1.18 12.44 -8.53
CA PHE A 306 -2.34 13.28 -8.24
C PHE A 306 -2.02 14.78 -8.37
N LEU A 307 -0.91 15.24 -7.79
CA LEU A 307 -0.50 16.65 -7.94
C LEU A 307 -0.24 17.01 -9.41
N VAL A 308 0.44 16.15 -10.16
CA VAL A 308 0.75 16.41 -11.58
C VAL A 308 -0.53 16.57 -12.39
N LEU A 309 -1.56 15.76 -12.12
CA LEU A 309 -2.87 15.91 -12.78
C LEU A 309 -3.53 17.26 -12.46
N ILE A 310 -3.56 17.66 -11.18
CA ILE A 310 -4.12 18.95 -10.78
C ILE A 310 -3.36 20.10 -11.46
N GLN A 311 -2.02 20.04 -11.47
CA GLN A 311 -1.22 21.09 -12.10
C GLN A 311 -1.36 21.10 -13.63
N GLY A 312 -1.55 19.94 -14.27
CA GLY A 312 -1.84 19.86 -15.70
C GLY A 312 -3.19 20.47 -16.06
N VAL A 313 -4.25 20.15 -15.30
CA VAL A 313 -5.57 20.79 -15.49
C VAL A 313 -5.46 22.30 -15.28
N LYS A 314 -4.77 22.75 -14.23
CA LYS A 314 -4.56 24.17 -13.98
C LYS A 314 -3.77 24.84 -15.10
N ALA A 315 -2.70 24.21 -15.59
CA ALA A 315 -1.87 24.71 -16.67
C ALA A 315 -2.66 24.87 -17.98
N ALA A 316 -3.50 23.85 -18.32
CA ALA A 316 -4.39 23.89 -19.47
C ALA A 316 -5.42 25.04 -19.34
N ALA A 317 -6.07 25.19 -18.18
CA ALA A 317 -7.06 26.23 -17.94
C ALA A 317 -6.47 27.66 -17.94
N THR A 318 -5.19 27.82 -17.56
CA THR A 318 -4.53 29.14 -17.46
C THR A 318 -3.56 29.43 -18.60
N ASN A 319 -3.40 28.51 -19.54
CA ASN A 319 -2.41 28.56 -20.63
C ASN A 319 -0.98 28.85 -20.13
N GLN A 320 -0.60 28.21 -19.01
CA GLN A 320 0.72 28.33 -18.38
C GLN A 320 1.45 26.98 -18.37
N SER A 321 2.75 27.03 -18.15
CA SER A 321 3.53 25.80 -17.95
C SER A 321 3.24 25.17 -16.58
N GLU A 322 3.27 23.83 -16.51
CA GLU A 322 3.11 23.05 -15.28
C GLU A 322 4.29 23.34 -14.34
N LYS A 323 4.00 23.76 -13.12
CA LYS A 323 5.01 24.12 -12.12
C LYS A 323 4.55 23.78 -10.71
N ALA A 324 5.49 23.42 -9.84
CA ALA A 324 5.27 23.22 -8.42
C ALA A 324 6.48 23.72 -7.63
N PHE A 325 6.25 24.47 -6.54
CA PHE A 325 7.32 24.99 -5.66
C PHE A 325 8.48 25.67 -6.40
N HIS A 326 8.18 26.51 -7.38
CA HIS A 326 9.13 27.25 -8.22
C HIS A 326 10.01 26.37 -9.14
N ASN A 327 9.62 25.10 -9.37
CA ASN A 327 10.26 24.21 -10.32
C ASN A 327 9.28 23.82 -11.43
N ALA A 328 9.77 23.71 -12.66
CA ALA A 328 8.99 23.16 -13.77
C ALA A 328 8.79 21.65 -13.59
N ILE A 329 7.59 21.16 -13.90
CA ILE A 329 7.29 19.73 -13.97
C ILE A 329 7.79 19.22 -15.33
N PRO A 330 8.43 18.02 -15.39
CA PRO A 330 8.87 17.44 -16.66
C PRO A 330 7.71 17.31 -17.66
N ARG A 331 7.97 17.67 -18.95
CA ARG A 331 6.92 17.72 -20.00
C ARG A 331 6.12 16.42 -20.16
N ASP A 332 6.76 15.26 -19.99
CA ASP A 332 6.07 13.96 -20.10
C ASP A 332 5.33 13.52 -18.83
N ALA A 333 5.46 14.28 -17.73
CA ALA A 333 4.91 13.84 -16.43
C ALA A 333 3.38 13.81 -16.45
N PHE A 334 2.74 14.81 -17.06
CA PHE A 334 1.27 14.85 -17.17
C PHE A 334 0.74 13.68 -18.00
N ARG A 335 1.33 13.41 -19.18
CA ARG A 335 0.96 12.28 -20.01
C ARG A 335 1.07 10.94 -19.26
N LYS A 336 2.17 10.73 -18.52
CA LYS A 336 2.37 9.53 -17.71
C LYS A 336 1.34 9.45 -16.58
N ALA A 337 1.07 10.56 -15.89
CA ALA A 337 0.09 10.63 -14.82
C ALA A 337 -1.33 10.33 -15.34
N ALA A 338 -1.72 10.89 -16.48
CA ALA A 338 -3.01 10.64 -17.12
C ALA A 338 -3.18 9.15 -17.50
N VAL A 339 -2.17 8.55 -18.13
CA VAL A 339 -2.20 7.11 -18.49
C VAL A 339 -2.34 6.23 -17.26
N ILE A 340 -1.56 6.49 -16.20
CA ILE A 340 -1.65 5.72 -14.94
C ILE A 340 -3.05 5.83 -14.36
N THR A 341 -3.63 7.02 -14.33
CA THR A 341 -4.96 7.26 -13.74
C THR A 341 -6.08 6.62 -14.58
N LEU A 342 -6.01 6.72 -15.91
CA LEU A 342 -6.98 6.05 -16.79
C LEU A 342 -6.94 4.53 -16.63
N LEU A 343 -5.75 3.94 -16.56
CA LEU A 343 -5.61 2.50 -16.31
C LEU A 343 -6.13 2.11 -14.93
N ALA A 344 -5.88 2.92 -13.91
CA ALA A 344 -6.39 2.70 -12.56
C ALA A 344 -7.93 2.76 -12.52
N MET A 345 -8.54 3.78 -13.13
CA MET A 345 -9.99 3.89 -13.26
C MET A 345 -10.59 2.70 -14.00
N ALA A 346 -9.96 2.25 -15.09
CA ALA A 346 -10.39 1.06 -15.82
C ALA A 346 -10.34 -0.20 -14.95
N VAL A 347 -9.27 -0.41 -14.18
CA VAL A 347 -9.16 -1.56 -13.25
C VAL A 347 -10.26 -1.51 -12.20
N VAL A 348 -10.52 -0.35 -11.59
CA VAL A 348 -11.57 -0.20 -10.57
C VAL A 348 -12.95 -0.40 -11.20
N ALA A 349 -13.24 0.19 -12.35
CA ALA A 349 -14.54 0.05 -13.01
C ALA A 349 -14.82 -1.39 -13.45
N LEU A 350 -13.85 -2.04 -14.12
CA LEU A 350 -13.98 -3.44 -14.55
C LEU A 350 -14.00 -4.39 -13.36
N GLY A 351 -13.22 -4.11 -12.31
CA GLY A 351 -13.23 -4.87 -11.07
C GLY A 351 -14.58 -4.80 -10.35
N THR A 352 -15.16 -3.60 -10.23
CA THR A 352 -16.49 -3.40 -9.62
C THR A 352 -17.58 -4.10 -10.43
N TRP A 353 -17.54 -3.98 -11.74
CA TRP A 353 -18.46 -4.69 -12.63
C TRP A 353 -18.32 -6.23 -12.47
N GLY A 354 -17.10 -6.75 -12.45
CA GLY A 354 -16.84 -8.17 -12.23
C GLY A 354 -17.28 -8.63 -10.85
N MET A 355 -17.08 -7.83 -9.79
CA MET A 355 -17.56 -8.14 -8.44
C MET A 355 -19.09 -8.20 -8.41
N ALA A 356 -19.79 -7.25 -9.02
CA ALA A 356 -21.24 -7.21 -9.10
C ALA A 356 -21.82 -8.40 -9.90
N LEU A 357 -21.11 -8.93 -10.89
CA LEU A 357 -21.50 -10.14 -11.61
C LEU A 357 -21.33 -11.41 -10.79
N LEU A 358 -20.24 -11.49 -10.03
CA LEU A 358 -19.90 -12.69 -9.24
C LEU A 358 -20.68 -12.76 -7.93
N GLU A 359 -21.04 -11.60 -7.37
CA GLU A 359 -21.74 -11.44 -6.09
C GLU A 359 -22.96 -10.51 -6.24
N PRO A 360 -24.04 -10.94 -6.92
CA PRO A 360 -25.20 -10.07 -7.21
C PRO A 360 -25.92 -9.55 -5.97
N GLN A 361 -25.75 -10.21 -4.82
CA GLN A 361 -26.35 -9.81 -3.54
C GLN A 361 -25.60 -8.66 -2.85
N VAL A 362 -24.36 -8.37 -3.26
CA VAL A 362 -23.56 -7.29 -2.67
C VAL A 362 -24.00 -5.94 -3.24
N PRO A 363 -24.30 -4.94 -2.39
CA PRO A 363 -24.63 -3.59 -2.84
C PRO A 363 -23.48 -3.00 -3.68
N LEU A 364 -23.83 -2.24 -4.71
CA LEU A 364 -22.83 -1.65 -5.63
C LEU A 364 -21.79 -0.78 -4.91
N MET A 365 -22.23 -0.04 -3.86
CA MET A 365 -21.32 0.80 -3.08
C MET A 365 -20.30 -0.03 -2.31
N ASP A 366 -20.71 -1.17 -1.74
CA ASP A 366 -19.80 -2.09 -1.05
C ASP A 366 -18.83 -2.75 -2.03
N ALA A 367 -19.31 -3.16 -3.21
CA ALA A 367 -18.47 -3.71 -4.26
C ALA A 367 -17.42 -2.69 -4.75
N LEU A 368 -17.82 -1.44 -4.98
CA LEU A 368 -16.92 -0.35 -5.37
C LEU A 368 -15.88 -0.06 -4.27
N PHE A 369 -16.33 -0.03 -3.02
CA PHE A 369 -15.47 0.20 -1.86
C PHE A 369 -14.41 -0.88 -1.73
N GLU A 370 -14.82 -2.16 -1.79
CA GLU A 370 -13.94 -3.33 -1.69
C GLU A 370 -12.90 -3.37 -2.82
N VAL A 371 -13.36 -3.17 -4.06
CA VAL A 371 -12.50 -3.16 -5.24
C VAL A 371 -11.50 -1.99 -5.20
N THR A 372 -11.94 -0.81 -4.77
CA THR A 372 -11.05 0.34 -4.63
C THR A 372 -10.05 0.12 -3.51
N SER A 373 -10.47 -0.50 -2.40
CA SER A 373 -9.59 -0.92 -1.30
C SER A 373 -8.55 -1.94 -1.78
N ALA A 374 -8.96 -2.94 -2.55
CA ALA A 374 -8.06 -3.93 -3.14
C ALA A 374 -7.05 -3.28 -4.09
N PHE A 375 -7.51 -2.40 -5.01
CA PHE A 375 -6.65 -1.69 -5.96
C PHE A 375 -5.70 -0.70 -5.26
N GLY A 376 -6.22 0.07 -4.32
CA GLY A 376 -5.43 1.00 -3.50
C GLY A 376 -4.44 0.29 -2.57
N THR A 377 -4.57 -1.03 -2.41
CA THR A 377 -3.89 -1.83 -1.39
C THR A 377 -4.08 -1.21 0.00
N VAL A 378 -5.35 -0.97 0.37
CA VAL A 378 -5.72 -0.24 1.59
C VAL A 378 -6.11 -1.17 2.73
N GLY A 379 -7.06 -2.09 2.48
CA GLY A 379 -7.52 -3.06 3.47
C GLY A 379 -8.79 -2.70 4.23
N LEU A 380 -9.32 -1.50 4.07
CA LEU A 380 -10.63 -1.15 4.60
C LEU A 380 -11.71 -1.94 3.86
N SER A 381 -12.65 -2.50 4.60
CA SER A 381 -13.78 -3.29 4.07
C SER A 381 -15.05 -2.96 4.83
N THR A 382 -16.19 -3.03 4.16
CA THR A 382 -17.52 -3.01 4.81
C THR A 382 -17.89 -4.36 5.44
N GLY A 383 -16.94 -5.33 5.45
CA GLY A 383 -17.11 -6.65 6.05
C GLY A 383 -17.60 -7.72 5.08
N ILE A 384 -17.55 -7.46 3.77
CA ILE A 384 -17.98 -8.45 2.76
C ILE A 384 -16.91 -9.50 2.44
N THR A 385 -15.62 -9.17 2.63
CA THR A 385 -14.47 -10.02 2.23
C THR A 385 -14.55 -11.47 2.66
N PRO A 386 -14.86 -11.83 3.93
CA PRO A 386 -14.91 -13.22 4.37
C PRO A 386 -15.96 -14.04 3.63
N ASN A 387 -17.08 -13.41 3.25
CA ASN A 387 -18.23 -14.04 2.64
C ASN A 387 -18.17 -14.13 1.11
N LEU A 388 -17.12 -13.57 0.49
CA LEU A 388 -16.96 -13.62 -0.96
C LEU A 388 -16.77 -15.05 -1.47
N GLY A 389 -17.38 -15.37 -2.60
CA GLY A 389 -17.18 -16.62 -3.31
C GLY A 389 -15.77 -16.74 -3.91
N ILE A 390 -15.40 -17.93 -4.35
CA ILE A 390 -14.07 -18.22 -4.90
C ILE A 390 -13.73 -17.28 -6.09
N GLY A 391 -14.69 -17.05 -7.00
CA GLY A 391 -14.50 -16.18 -8.15
C GLY A 391 -14.19 -14.73 -7.76
N ALA A 392 -14.95 -14.19 -6.81
CA ALA A 392 -14.75 -12.82 -6.28
C ALA A 392 -13.43 -12.69 -5.52
N LYS A 393 -13.02 -13.69 -4.74
CA LYS A 393 -11.70 -13.74 -4.08
C LYS A 393 -10.57 -13.76 -5.11
N LEU A 394 -10.66 -14.53 -6.19
CA LEU A 394 -9.65 -14.54 -7.27
C LEU A 394 -9.57 -13.21 -8.00
N LEU A 395 -10.71 -12.56 -8.28
CA LEU A 395 -10.77 -11.23 -8.86
C LEU A 395 -10.08 -10.21 -7.94
N SER A 396 -10.38 -10.24 -6.65
CA SER A 396 -9.78 -9.35 -5.65
C SER A 396 -8.25 -9.58 -5.54
N ILE A 397 -7.78 -10.84 -5.55
CA ILE A 397 -6.36 -11.20 -5.61
C ILE A 397 -5.66 -10.54 -6.80
N LEU A 398 -6.28 -10.63 -7.98
CA LEU A 398 -5.73 -10.02 -9.20
C LEU A 398 -5.65 -8.49 -9.07
N ILE A 399 -6.70 -7.87 -8.53
CA ILE A 399 -6.77 -6.42 -8.34
C ILE A 399 -5.72 -5.95 -7.34
N MET A 400 -5.55 -6.63 -6.19
CA MET A 400 -4.51 -6.35 -5.20
C MET A 400 -3.10 -6.42 -5.83
N TYR A 401 -2.87 -7.44 -6.65
CA TYR A 401 -1.60 -7.63 -7.35
C TYR A 401 -1.30 -6.51 -8.36
N ILE A 402 -2.31 -6.09 -9.15
CA ILE A 402 -2.21 -4.96 -10.08
C ILE A 402 -1.95 -3.66 -9.32
N GLY A 403 -2.67 -3.43 -8.23
CA GLY A 403 -2.53 -2.25 -7.38
C GLY A 403 -1.13 -2.12 -6.77
N ARG A 404 -0.57 -3.25 -6.32
CA ARG A 404 0.78 -3.30 -5.72
C ARG A 404 1.90 -3.02 -6.72
N LEU A 405 1.85 -3.63 -7.89
CA LEU A 405 2.85 -3.44 -8.95
C LEU A 405 2.71 -2.09 -9.65
N GLY A 406 1.50 -1.55 -9.64
CA GLY A 406 1.09 -0.38 -10.41
C GLY A 406 0.56 -0.74 -11.81
N PRO A 407 -0.53 -0.12 -12.25
CA PRO A 407 -1.23 -0.50 -13.48
C PRO A 407 -0.36 -0.32 -14.73
N LEU A 408 0.48 0.71 -14.78
CA LEU A 408 1.39 0.93 -15.92
C LEU A 408 2.49 -0.15 -15.97
N THR A 409 3.00 -0.59 -14.82
CA THR A 409 4.00 -1.67 -14.75
C THR A 409 3.40 -2.96 -15.29
N VAL A 410 2.17 -3.31 -14.87
CA VAL A 410 1.47 -4.50 -15.35
C VAL A 410 1.20 -4.41 -16.86
N ALA A 411 0.72 -3.28 -17.36
CA ALA A 411 0.53 -3.06 -18.80
C ALA A 411 1.83 -3.21 -19.59
N SER A 412 2.97 -2.78 -19.04
CA SER A 412 4.28 -2.88 -19.69
C SER A 412 4.87 -4.29 -19.72
N LEU A 413 4.35 -5.24 -18.92
CA LEU A 413 4.83 -6.64 -18.93
C LEU A 413 4.65 -7.32 -20.28
N TRP A 414 3.62 -6.90 -21.03
CA TRP A 414 3.26 -7.47 -22.35
C TRP A 414 3.82 -6.66 -23.52
N TYR A 415 4.32 -5.43 -23.26
CA TYR A 415 4.84 -4.55 -24.30
C TYR A 415 6.33 -4.77 -24.50
N PHE A 416 6.72 -5.26 -25.67
CA PHE A 416 8.10 -5.22 -26.15
C PHE A 416 8.31 -3.87 -26.82
N SER A 417 9.01 -2.94 -26.16
CA SER A 417 9.41 -1.67 -26.75
C SER A 417 10.37 -1.93 -27.93
N ARG A 418 9.81 -2.00 -29.12
CA ARG A 418 10.57 -1.69 -30.33
C ARG A 418 10.36 -0.18 -30.53
N GLY A 419 11.46 0.61 -30.45
CA GLY A 419 11.39 2.04 -30.73
C GLY A 419 10.69 2.27 -32.07
N GLU A 420 9.89 3.30 -32.16
CA GLU A 420 9.26 3.71 -33.40
C GLU A 420 10.32 3.88 -34.51
N ARG A 421 10.23 3.08 -35.55
CA ARG A 421 11.16 3.16 -36.70
C ARG A 421 10.63 4.09 -37.80
N ILE A 422 9.37 4.48 -37.68
CA ILE A 422 8.67 5.32 -38.66
C ILE A 422 7.93 6.39 -37.91
N SER A 423 8.12 7.67 -38.24
CA SER A 423 7.30 8.77 -37.77
C SER A 423 6.22 9.08 -38.80
N TYR A 424 4.99 9.24 -38.35
CA TYR A 424 3.87 9.66 -39.20
C TYR A 424 3.69 11.17 -39.07
N PRO A 425 3.23 11.88 -40.16
CA PRO A 425 2.86 13.29 -40.06
C PRO A 425 1.70 13.48 -39.08
N GLU A 426 1.69 14.61 -38.41
CA GLU A 426 0.59 14.96 -37.49
C GLU A 426 -0.69 15.23 -38.31
N GLY A 427 -1.79 14.60 -37.92
CA GLY A 427 -3.12 14.81 -38.46
C GLY A 427 -3.95 15.74 -37.54
N ASN A 428 -4.92 16.45 -38.12
CA ASN A 428 -5.86 17.26 -37.36
C ASN A 428 -6.90 16.37 -36.66
N LEU A 429 -6.98 16.47 -35.33
CA LEU A 429 -7.98 15.80 -34.49
C LEU A 429 -8.65 16.83 -33.58
N SER A 430 -9.97 16.97 -33.70
CA SER A 430 -10.75 17.80 -32.78
C SER A 430 -10.88 17.08 -31.45
N ILE A 431 -10.40 17.75 -30.38
CA ILE A 431 -10.61 17.33 -29.00
C ILE A 431 -11.58 18.35 -28.41
N GLY A 432 -12.73 17.88 -27.91
CA GLY A 432 -13.85 18.71 -27.45
C GLY A 432 -13.53 19.64 -26.28
#